data_0427c7b54bbdb6f86ba296f4439026a2
#
_entry.id   0427c7b54bbdb6f86ba296f4439026a2
#
_cell.length_a   1.000
_cell.length_b   1.000
_cell.length_c   1.000
_cell.angle_alpha   90.00
_cell.angle_beta   90.00
_cell.angle_gamma   90.00
#
_symmetry.space_group_name_H-M   'P 1'
#
loop_
_entity.id
_entity.type
_entity.pdbx_description
1 polymer ?
#
loop_
_entity_poly.entity_id
_entity_poly.type
_entity_poly.pdbx_seq_one_letter_code
_entity_poly.pdbx_strand_id
1 'polypeptide(L)' 'LSDMTAIASAIESETNIETLIKAKGFEDCIAVVSGDEANVIVKTSGLLTYEVAQIREIVMNELSIPAENVKIIEKTK' A
#
# COMPACT_ATOMS: atom_id res chain seq x y z
N LEU A 1 -10.75 -10.62 -21.27
CA LEU A 1 -9.40 -10.84 -20.78
C LEU A 1 -8.85 -9.65 -20.04
N SER A 2 -8.94 -8.47 -20.66
CA SER A 2 -8.37 -7.28 -20.03
C SER A 2 -9.08 -6.92 -18.72
N ASP A 3 -10.40 -7.10 -18.67
CA ASP A 3 -11.15 -6.81 -17.44
C ASP A 3 -10.77 -7.75 -16.31
N MET A 4 -10.68 -9.03 -16.62
CA MET A 4 -10.28 -10.02 -15.63
C MET A 4 -8.83 -9.80 -15.19
N THR A 5 -7.99 -9.44 -16.12
CA THR A 5 -6.59 -9.16 -15.82
C THR A 5 -6.48 -7.95 -14.90
N ALA A 6 -7.26 -6.91 -15.15
CA ALA A 6 -7.23 -5.71 -14.33
C ALA A 6 -7.66 -6.01 -12.90
N ILE A 7 -8.71 -6.80 -12.72
CA ILE A 7 -9.20 -7.16 -11.39
C ILE A 7 -8.15 -8.02 -10.67
N ALA A 8 -7.61 -9.01 -11.36
CA ALA A 8 -6.59 -9.87 -10.78
C ALA A 8 -5.34 -9.07 -10.42
N SER A 9 -4.96 -8.12 -11.26
CA SER A 9 -3.79 -7.29 -10.99
C SER A 9 -3.98 -6.43 -9.75
N ALA A 10 -5.19 -5.89 -9.56
CA ALA A 10 -5.47 -5.08 -8.37
C ALA A 10 -5.34 -5.90 -7.10
N ILE A 11 -5.88 -7.12 -7.10
CA ILE A 11 -5.79 -8.00 -5.94
C ILE A 11 -4.35 -8.40 -5.68
N GLU A 12 -3.61 -8.74 -6.72
CA GLU A 12 -2.20 -9.07 -6.59
C GLU A 12 -1.40 -7.89 -6.04
N SER A 13 -1.68 -6.69 -6.54
CA SER A 13 -0.98 -5.49 -6.11
C SER A 13 -1.22 -5.23 -4.62
N GLU A 14 -2.46 -5.38 -4.17
CA GLU A 14 -2.78 -5.21 -2.75
C GLU A 14 -2.02 -6.20 -1.89
N THR A 15 -2.00 -7.46 -2.29
CA THR A 15 -1.28 -8.50 -1.56
C THR A 15 0.21 -8.22 -1.55
N ASN A 16 0.76 -7.83 -2.70
CA ASN A 16 2.19 -7.53 -2.80
C ASN A 16 2.57 -6.34 -1.93
N ILE A 17 1.74 -5.30 -1.93
CA ILE A 17 1.99 -4.12 -1.10
C ILE A 17 2.00 -4.53 0.37
N GLU A 18 1.02 -5.28 0.80
CA GLU A 18 0.93 -5.73 2.19
C GLU A 18 2.14 -6.57 2.57
N THR A 19 2.52 -7.49 1.70
CA THR A 19 3.67 -8.35 1.96
C THR A 19 4.96 -7.54 2.08
N LEU A 20 5.16 -6.59 1.17
CA LEU A 20 6.36 -5.77 1.18
C LEU A 20 6.42 -4.86 2.41
N ILE A 21 5.28 -4.32 2.80
CA ILE A 21 5.21 -3.48 3.99
C ILE A 21 5.49 -4.29 5.24
N LYS A 22 4.91 -5.47 5.35
CA LYS A 22 5.16 -6.33 6.50
C LYS A 22 6.61 -6.77 6.58
N ALA A 23 7.25 -6.93 5.42
CA ALA A 23 8.67 -7.29 5.36
C ALA A 23 9.56 -6.19 5.93
N LYS A 24 9.07 -4.95 6.01
CA LYS A 24 9.81 -3.85 6.62
C LYS A 24 9.74 -3.87 8.14
N GLY A 25 8.95 -4.78 8.71
CA GLY A 25 8.87 -4.91 10.15
C GLY A 25 7.57 -4.40 10.77
N PHE A 26 6.61 -4.03 9.96
CA PHE A 26 5.31 -3.58 10.47
C PHE A 26 4.46 -4.79 10.86
N GLU A 27 3.74 -4.64 11.95
CA GLU A 27 2.98 -5.74 12.53
C GLU A 27 1.84 -6.18 11.61
N ASP A 28 1.13 -5.20 11.04
CA ASP A 28 0.01 -5.52 10.18
C ASP A 28 -0.26 -4.32 9.27
N CYS A 29 -0.84 -4.60 8.12
CA CYS A 29 -1.25 -3.53 7.22
C CYS A 29 -2.35 -4.02 6.30
N ILE A 30 -3.15 -3.06 5.81
CA ILE A 30 -4.21 -3.32 4.87
C ILE A 30 -4.05 -2.32 3.73
N ALA A 31 -4.07 -2.81 2.51
CA ALA A 31 -4.00 -1.95 1.33
C ALA A 31 -5.31 -2.05 0.58
N VAL A 32 -5.88 -0.91 0.23
CA VAL A 32 -7.11 -0.83 -0.56
C VAL A 32 -6.83 0.01 -1.78
N VAL A 33 -7.03 -0.57 -2.95
CA VAL A 33 -6.81 0.12 -4.21
C VAL A 33 -8.16 0.41 -4.86
N SER A 34 -8.37 1.65 -5.23
CA SER A 34 -9.61 2.07 -5.87
C SER A 34 -9.28 3.04 -7.00
N GLY A 35 -9.42 2.57 -8.25
CA GLY A 35 -9.07 3.39 -9.41
C GLY A 35 -7.59 3.76 -9.38
N ASP A 36 -7.31 5.05 -9.40
CA ASP A 36 -5.94 5.55 -9.37
C ASP A 36 -5.46 5.88 -7.95
N GLU A 37 -6.25 5.52 -6.95
CA GLU A 37 -5.92 5.85 -5.57
C GLU A 37 -5.62 4.61 -4.77
N ALA A 38 -4.78 4.76 -3.77
CA ALA A 38 -4.46 3.67 -2.86
C ALA A 38 -4.50 4.18 -1.44
N ASN A 39 -5.11 3.40 -0.56
CA ASN A 39 -5.16 3.70 0.86
C ASN A 39 -4.47 2.56 1.59
N VAL A 40 -3.47 2.90 2.39
CA VAL A 40 -2.72 1.90 3.16
C VAL A 40 -2.92 2.21 4.63
N ILE A 41 -3.43 1.24 5.35
CA ILE A 41 -3.62 1.35 6.80
C ILE A 41 -2.56 0.47 7.45
N VAL A 42 -1.68 1.09 8.23
CA VAL A 42 -0.58 0.39 8.87
C VAL A 42 -0.79 0.39 10.37
N LYS A 43 -0.73 -0.78 10.95
CA LYS A 43 -0.86 -0.93 12.40
C LYS A 43 0.51 -0.78 13.03
N THR A 44 0.71 0.33 13.70
CA THR A 44 2.00 0.63 14.30
C THR A 44 1.81 1.65 15.43
N SER A 45 2.77 1.69 16.34
CA SER A 45 2.73 2.64 17.44
C SER A 45 3.28 4.01 17.05
N GLY A 46 3.78 4.15 15.84
CA GLY A 46 4.27 5.42 15.34
C GLY A 46 5.05 5.23 14.05
N LEU A 47 4.73 6.03 13.05
CA LEU A 47 5.44 6.01 11.78
C LEU A 47 6.47 7.12 11.77
N LEU A 48 7.70 6.75 11.44
CA LEU A 48 8.75 7.74 11.22
C LEU A 48 8.62 8.28 9.80
N THR A 49 9.17 9.47 9.58
CA THR A 49 9.07 10.11 8.27
C THR A 49 9.60 9.23 7.16
N TYR A 50 10.74 8.59 7.38
CA TYR A 50 11.32 7.75 6.34
C TYR A 50 10.49 6.49 6.11
N GLU A 51 9.78 6.02 7.13
CA GLU A 51 8.91 4.85 6.99
C GLU A 51 7.72 5.18 6.11
N VAL A 52 7.15 6.36 6.30
CA VAL A 52 6.05 6.81 5.44
C VAL A 52 6.52 6.89 4.00
N ALA A 53 7.71 7.43 3.78
CA ALA A 53 8.26 7.53 2.43
C ALA A 53 8.49 6.16 1.81
N GLN A 54 8.97 5.20 2.59
CA GLN A 54 9.19 3.85 2.09
C GLN A 54 7.89 3.17 1.68
N ILE A 55 6.86 3.31 2.51
CA ILE A 55 5.56 2.71 2.23
C ILE A 55 4.98 3.33 0.96
N ARG A 56 5.05 4.66 0.85
CA ARG A 56 4.55 5.35 -0.32
C ARG A 56 5.26 4.89 -1.58
N GLU A 57 6.58 4.75 -1.50
CA GLU A 57 7.36 4.30 -2.64
C GLU A 57 6.98 2.90 -3.08
N ILE A 58 6.75 2.00 -2.12
CA ILE A 58 6.29 0.65 -2.43
C ILE A 58 4.98 0.70 -3.22
N VAL A 59 4.03 1.50 -2.74
CA VAL A 59 2.73 1.61 -3.38
C VAL A 59 2.86 2.22 -4.78
N MET A 60 3.63 3.29 -4.89
CA MET A 60 3.82 3.96 -6.18
C MET A 60 4.44 3.03 -7.21
N ASN A 61 5.43 2.26 -6.81
CA ASN A 61 6.10 1.33 -7.71
C ASN A 61 5.18 0.19 -8.12
N GLU A 62 4.37 -0.29 -7.20
CA GLU A 62 3.48 -1.42 -7.48
C GLU A 62 2.32 -1.03 -8.39
N LEU A 63 1.80 0.18 -8.20
CA LEU A 63 0.60 0.63 -8.90
C LEU A 63 0.86 1.65 -10.01
N SER A 64 2.05 2.19 -10.08
CA SER A 64 2.42 3.23 -11.06
C SER A 64 1.52 4.46 -10.94
N ILE A 65 1.25 4.89 -9.72
CA ILE A 65 0.43 6.07 -9.46
C ILE A 65 1.28 7.16 -8.80
N PRO A 66 0.87 8.43 -8.89
CA PRO A 66 1.62 9.50 -8.25
C PRO A 66 1.48 9.47 -6.73
N ALA A 67 2.45 10.07 -6.06
CA ALA A 67 2.47 10.07 -4.59
C ALA A 67 1.22 10.70 -4.00
N GLU A 68 0.66 11.70 -4.66
CA GLU A 68 -0.51 12.40 -4.17
C GLU A 68 -1.76 11.50 -4.11
N ASN A 69 -1.72 10.39 -4.84
CA ASN A 69 -2.83 9.44 -4.86
C ASN A 69 -2.65 8.32 -3.84
N VAL A 70 -1.58 8.37 -3.05
CA VAL A 70 -1.32 7.38 -2.02
C VAL A 70 -1.61 7.98 -0.66
N LYS A 71 -2.51 7.36 0.08
CA LYS A 71 -2.83 7.77 1.45
C LYS A 71 -2.33 6.70 2.40
N ILE A 72 -1.62 7.12 3.42
CA ILE A 72 -1.10 6.23 4.43
C ILE A 72 -1.73 6.62 5.75
N ILE A 73 -2.42 5.67 6.37
CA ILE A 73 -3.13 5.90 7.61
C ILE A 73 -2.45 5.07 8.70
N GLU A 74 -2.07 5.73 9.76
CA GLU A 74 -1.47 5.07 10.90
C GLU A 74 -2.56 4.70 11.88
N LYS A 75 -2.58 3.44 12.27
CA LYS A 75 -3.54 2.97 13.26
C LYS A 75 -2.78 2.40 14.44
N THR A 76 -2.99 2.97 15.62
CA THR A 76 -2.38 2.47 16.83
C THR A 76 -3.13 1.25 17.34
N LYS A 77 -2.43 0.46 18.14
CA LYS A 77 -3.04 -0.73 18.70
C LYS A 77 -4.13 -0.40 19.70
#